data_a0f3cf24c4457e76c8ed35c1170c6dc7
#
_entry.id   a0f3cf24c4457e76c8ed35c1170c6dc7
#
_cell.length_a   1.000
_cell.length_b   1.000
_cell.length_c   1.000
_cell.angle_alpha   90.00
_cell.angle_beta   90.00
_cell.angle_gamma   90.00
#
_symmetry.space_group_name_H-M   'P 1'
#
loop_
_entity.id
_entity.type
_entity.pdbx_description
1 polymer ?
#
loop_
_entity_poly.entity_id
_entity_poly.type
_entity_poly.pdbx_seq_one_letter_code
_entity_poly.pdbx_strand_id
1 'polypeptide(L)'
;NSMMDAVSSYFRNPSATVGDNRTCSTRRYFYLWVPLHKIYERWNMRSVLLWDLREAHEKFGDAGQIRIVDWNSNIYSPNCVPSPEHDYTALASSSELFTGFRKALVDKSTVRLALGGKIHPKNEVSRPDEGYSGSIPGIVEETLLSLRAHKHVYISAGYGGAASAIAAYLDIPGAEHGKVA
;
A
#
# COMPACT_ATOMS: atom_id res chain seq x y z
N ASN A 1 5.66 -8.05 19.06
CA ASN A 1 6.02 -6.72 18.55
C ASN A 1 5.82 -6.72 17.05
N SER A 2 4.73 -6.13 16.58
CA SER A 2 4.48 -6.01 15.15
C SER A 2 5.37 -4.90 14.56
N MET A 3 5.62 -4.96 13.24
CA MET A 3 6.31 -3.88 12.51
C MET A 3 5.63 -2.52 12.76
N MET A 4 4.33 -2.52 12.99
CA MET A 4 3.53 -1.32 13.28
C MET A 4 3.84 -0.75 14.66
N ASP A 5 4.13 -1.59 15.67
CA ASP A 5 4.55 -1.12 16.99
C ASP A 5 5.92 -0.45 16.92
N ALA A 6 6.83 -1.02 16.10
CA ALA A 6 8.15 -0.44 15.87
C ALA A 6 8.07 0.93 15.16
N VAL A 7 7.27 1.04 14.10
CA VAL A 7 7.03 2.30 13.38
C VAL A 7 6.39 3.33 14.31
N SER A 8 5.36 2.95 15.05
CA SER A 8 4.68 3.84 16.00
C SER A 8 5.61 4.33 17.11
N SER A 9 6.48 3.44 17.65
CA SER A 9 7.44 3.81 18.70
C SER A 9 8.51 4.77 18.19
N TYR A 10 8.98 4.57 16.96
CA TYR A 10 9.96 5.46 16.33
C TYR A 10 9.44 6.90 16.18
N PHE A 11 8.18 7.06 15.77
CA PHE A 11 7.59 8.38 15.59
C PHE A 11 7.04 9.01 16.89
N ARG A 12 6.80 8.22 17.96
CA ARG A 12 6.40 8.74 19.27
C ARG A 12 7.56 9.29 20.10
N ASN A 13 8.79 8.86 19.81
CA ASN A 13 10.02 9.33 20.46
C ASN A 13 10.96 9.95 19.42
N PRO A 14 10.63 11.09 18.81
CA PRO A 14 11.67 11.88 18.21
C PRO A 14 12.57 12.30 19.37
N SER A 15 13.84 11.89 19.34
CA SER A 15 14.83 12.32 20.32
C SER A 15 14.75 13.85 20.42
N ALA A 16 14.19 14.30 21.53
CA ALA A 16 13.96 15.70 21.80
C ALA A 16 15.31 16.37 22.09
N THR A 17 15.93 16.85 21.04
CA THR A 17 16.98 17.86 21.13
C THR A 17 16.71 18.88 20.04
N VAL A 18 16.02 19.89 20.40
CA VAL A 18 16.35 21.31 20.14
C VAL A 18 15.12 22.11 20.57
N GLY A 19 15.32 22.94 21.58
CA GLY A 19 14.34 23.93 21.99
C GLY A 19 14.06 24.90 20.84
N ASP A 20 12.91 24.73 20.24
CA ASP A 20 12.30 25.73 19.40
C ASP A 20 10.79 25.67 19.65
N ASN A 21 10.27 26.73 20.28
CA ASN A 21 8.85 26.96 20.57
C ASN A 21 8.05 27.21 19.28
N ARG A 22 8.29 26.42 18.24
CA ARG A 22 7.39 26.37 17.10
C ARG A 22 6.26 25.42 17.45
N THR A 23 5.07 25.93 17.52
CA THR A 23 3.84 25.14 17.49
C THR A 23 4.00 24.07 16.43
N CYS A 24 4.31 22.84 16.86
CA CYS A 24 4.45 21.71 15.97
C CYS A 24 3.09 21.50 15.33
N SER A 25 2.91 22.05 14.15
CA SER A 25 1.79 21.70 13.29
C SER A 25 1.81 20.17 13.21
N THR A 26 0.73 19.51 13.59
CA THR A 26 0.54 18.07 13.60
C THR A 26 0.79 17.50 12.20
N ARG A 27 2.06 17.38 11.82
CA ARG A 27 2.46 16.78 10.55
C ARG A 27 2.33 15.28 10.70
N ARG A 28 1.35 14.71 10.01
CA ARG A 28 1.25 13.27 9.87
C ARG A 28 2.40 12.77 9.03
N TYR A 29 3.15 11.80 9.54
CA TYR A 29 4.37 11.31 8.88
C TYR A 29 4.07 10.23 7.85
N PHE A 30 2.94 9.51 8.00
CA PHE A 30 2.56 8.45 7.06
C PHE A 30 1.05 8.28 6.92
N TYR A 31 0.66 7.67 5.82
CA TYR A 31 -0.71 7.22 5.56
C TYR A 31 -0.70 5.73 5.25
N LEU A 32 -1.55 4.97 5.93
CA LEU A 32 -1.86 3.59 5.54
C LEU A 32 -3.08 3.62 4.62
N TRP A 33 -2.88 3.19 3.38
CA TRP A 33 -3.92 3.16 2.37
C TRP A 33 -4.56 1.78 2.29
N VAL A 34 -5.88 1.70 2.42
CA VAL A 34 -6.65 0.46 2.39
C VAL A 34 -7.62 0.53 1.21
N PRO A 35 -7.62 -0.45 0.30
CA PRO A 35 -8.56 -0.45 -0.82
C PRO A 35 -9.97 -0.80 -0.33
N LEU A 36 -10.98 0.03 -0.69
CA LEU A 36 -12.37 -0.11 -0.27
C LEU A 36 -12.97 -1.46 -0.68
N HIS A 37 -12.64 -1.96 -1.88
CA HIS A 37 -13.17 -3.24 -2.34
C HIS A 37 -12.76 -4.41 -1.44
N LYS A 38 -11.61 -4.34 -0.75
CA LYS A 38 -11.22 -5.37 0.22
C LYS A 38 -12.07 -5.37 1.48
N ILE A 39 -12.66 -4.24 1.83
CA ILE A 39 -13.65 -4.14 2.89
C ILE A 39 -14.97 -4.74 2.41
N TYR A 40 -15.35 -4.46 1.17
CA TYR A 40 -16.58 -5.00 0.57
C TYR A 40 -16.55 -6.51 0.37
N GLU A 41 -15.44 -7.09 -0.03
CA GLU A 41 -15.26 -8.55 -0.13
C GLU A 41 -15.56 -9.28 1.20
N ARG A 42 -15.43 -8.57 2.33
CA ARG A 42 -15.66 -9.09 3.68
C ARG A 42 -16.77 -8.32 4.41
N TRP A 43 -17.76 -7.85 3.67
CA TRP A 43 -18.78 -6.96 4.23
C TRP A 43 -19.61 -7.59 5.36
N ASN A 44 -19.80 -8.89 5.36
CA ASN A 44 -20.40 -9.63 6.47
C ASN A 44 -19.59 -9.56 7.77
N MET A 45 -18.29 -9.31 7.67
CA MET A 45 -17.36 -9.11 8.80
C MET A 45 -17.00 -7.63 9.02
N ARG A 46 -17.70 -6.70 8.38
CA ARG A 46 -17.34 -5.27 8.35
C ARG A 46 -17.18 -4.64 9.74
N SER A 47 -18.00 -5.05 10.69
CA SER A 47 -17.95 -4.49 12.06
C SER A 47 -16.59 -4.76 12.72
N VAL A 48 -16.08 -5.98 12.61
CA VAL A 48 -14.76 -6.37 13.14
C VAL A 48 -13.66 -5.64 12.37
N LEU A 49 -13.72 -5.67 11.03
CA LEU A 49 -12.69 -5.07 10.19
C LEU A 49 -12.59 -3.55 10.39
N LEU A 50 -13.72 -2.86 10.46
CA LEU A 50 -13.75 -1.42 10.71
C LEU A 50 -13.36 -1.08 12.15
N TRP A 51 -13.66 -1.95 13.11
CA TRP A 51 -13.19 -1.79 14.48
C TRP A 51 -11.66 -1.88 14.54
N ASP A 52 -11.06 -2.91 13.94
CA ASP A 52 -9.60 -3.08 13.87
C ASP A 52 -8.92 -1.87 13.19
N LEU A 53 -9.50 -1.35 12.10
CA LEU A 53 -8.98 -0.17 11.42
C LEU A 53 -9.08 1.11 12.27
N ARG A 54 -10.16 1.27 13.05
CA ARG A 54 -10.32 2.39 13.98
C ARG A 54 -9.33 2.31 15.12
N GLU A 55 -9.18 1.14 15.73
CA GLU A 55 -8.21 0.92 16.79
C GLU A 55 -6.78 1.19 16.30
N ALA A 56 -6.43 0.70 15.11
CA ALA A 56 -5.14 0.99 14.50
C ALA A 56 -4.97 2.49 14.21
N HIS A 57 -6.02 3.18 13.75
CA HIS A 57 -6.01 4.62 13.52
C HIS A 57 -5.76 5.42 14.79
N GLU A 58 -6.41 5.03 15.88
CA GLU A 58 -6.22 5.63 17.21
C GLU A 58 -4.80 5.38 17.74
N LYS A 59 -4.26 4.16 17.54
CA LYS A 59 -2.88 3.83 17.93
C LYS A 59 -1.82 4.64 17.18
N PHE A 60 -2.08 5.04 15.94
CA PHE A 60 -1.17 5.93 15.20
C PHE A 60 -1.14 7.34 15.77
N GLY A 61 -2.24 7.79 16.40
CA GLY A 61 -2.36 9.14 16.94
C GLY A 61 -2.02 10.20 15.89
N ASP A 62 -1.17 11.15 16.27
CA ASP A 62 -0.74 12.22 15.36
C ASP A 62 0.32 11.78 14.33
N ALA A 63 0.93 10.59 14.51
CA ALA A 63 2.00 10.11 13.64
C ALA A 63 1.50 9.63 12.28
N GLY A 64 0.26 9.13 12.20
CA GLY A 64 -0.24 8.54 10.97
C GLY A 64 -1.76 8.56 10.85
N GLN A 65 -2.25 8.21 9.68
CA GLN A 65 -3.67 8.13 9.42
C GLN A 65 -3.99 6.96 8.48
N ILE A 66 -5.10 6.27 8.75
CA ILE A 66 -5.67 5.30 7.83
C ILE A 66 -6.58 6.02 6.83
N ARG A 67 -6.39 5.73 5.56
CA ARG A 67 -7.20 6.22 4.44
C ARG A 67 -7.75 5.03 3.67
N ILE A 68 -9.05 4.98 3.51
CA ILE A 68 -9.73 3.97 2.70
C ILE A 68 -10.00 4.61 1.35
N VAL A 69 -9.62 3.94 0.27
CA VAL A 69 -9.69 4.50 -1.09
C VAL A 69 -10.49 3.57 -1.98
N ASP A 70 -11.44 4.13 -2.71
CA ASP A 70 -12.14 3.42 -3.76
C ASP A 70 -11.39 3.49 -5.11
N TRP A 71 -11.92 2.79 -6.10
CA TRP A 71 -11.37 2.73 -7.46
C TRP A 71 -11.56 4.03 -8.27
N ASN A 72 -12.42 4.94 -7.79
CA ASN A 72 -12.63 6.28 -8.36
C ASN A 72 -11.77 7.35 -7.65
N SER A 73 -10.83 6.95 -6.81
CA SER A 73 -9.94 7.82 -6.02
C SER A 73 -10.63 8.62 -4.92
N ASN A 74 -11.87 8.28 -4.54
CA ASN A 74 -12.50 8.86 -3.35
C ASN A 74 -11.84 8.32 -2.09
N ILE A 75 -11.68 9.18 -1.09
CA ILE A 75 -10.98 8.89 0.16
C ILE A 75 -11.96 8.94 1.31
N TYR A 76 -11.98 7.88 2.11
CA TYR A 76 -12.82 7.76 3.30
C TYR A 76 -11.98 7.56 4.55
N SER A 77 -12.48 8.02 5.68
CA SER A 77 -11.94 7.63 6.99
C SER A 77 -12.56 6.30 7.44
N PRO A 78 -11.94 5.56 8.39
CA PRO A 78 -12.53 4.35 8.95
C PRO A 78 -13.92 4.54 9.58
N ASN A 79 -14.26 5.79 9.94
CA ASN A 79 -15.54 6.14 10.54
C ASN A 79 -16.66 6.45 9.52
N CYS A 80 -16.29 6.66 8.24
CA CYS A 80 -17.21 7.12 7.20
C CYS A 80 -17.10 6.22 5.95
N VAL A 81 -17.14 4.90 6.13
CA VAL A 81 -17.12 3.95 5.01
C VAL A 81 -18.53 3.80 4.46
N PRO A 82 -18.77 4.07 3.17
CA PRO A 82 -20.07 3.87 2.55
C PRO A 82 -20.46 2.40 2.53
N SER A 83 -21.76 2.13 2.56
CA SER A 83 -22.29 0.79 2.29
C SER A 83 -22.05 0.43 0.82
N PRO A 84 -21.79 -0.85 0.49
CA PRO A 84 -21.75 -1.27 -0.90
C PRO A 84 -23.13 -1.06 -1.53
N GLU A 85 -23.16 -0.35 -2.64
CA GLU A 85 -24.34 -0.35 -3.51
C GLU A 85 -24.56 -1.76 -4.03
N HIS A 86 -25.80 -2.12 -4.36
CA HIS A 86 -26.26 -3.50 -4.53
C HIS A 86 -25.46 -4.35 -5.52
N ASP A 87 -24.54 -3.79 -6.32
CA ASP A 87 -23.81 -4.52 -7.37
C ASP A 87 -22.35 -4.11 -7.55
N TYR A 88 -21.61 -3.82 -6.48
CA TYR A 88 -20.19 -3.50 -6.67
C TYR A 88 -19.40 -4.68 -7.29
N THR A 89 -19.86 -5.93 -7.09
CA THR A 89 -19.24 -7.13 -7.68
C THR A 89 -19.49 -7.26 -9.17
N ALA A 90 -20.54 -6.60 -9.70
CA ALA A 90 -20.86 -6.57 -11.13
C ALA A 90 -20.11 -5.46 -11.88
N LEU A 91 -19.55 -4.47 -11.19
CA LEU A 91 -19.03 -3.26 -11.79
C LEU A 91 -17.62 -3.38 -12.34
N ALA A 92 -16.79 -4.29 -11.82
CA ALA A 92 -15.42 -4.46 -12.30
C ALA A 92 -14.79 -5.75 -11.79
N SER A 93 -13.87 -6.32 -12.54
CA SER A 93 -13.03 -7.42 -12.05
C SER A 93 -12.18 -6.96 -10.86
N SER A 94 -11.82 -7.89 -9.98
CA SER A 94 -10.91 -7.59 -8.86
C SER A 94 -9.61 -6.92 -9.34
N SER A 95 -9.16 -7.26 -10.54
CA SER A 95 -8.00 -6.67 -11.20
C SER A 95 -8.19 -5.17 -11.49
N GLU A 96 -9.34 -4.78 -12.03
CA GLU A 96 -9.66 -3.38 -12.35
C GLU A 96 -9.79 -2.52 -11.09
N LEU A 97 -10.41 -3.08 -10.04
CA LEU A 97 -10.52 -2.41 -8.75
C LEU A 97 -9.14 -2.13 -8.13
N PHE A 98 -8.21 -3.10 -8.24
CA PHE A 98 -6.83 -2.88 -7.80
C PHE A 98 -6.09 -1.86 -8.66
N THR A 99 -6.29 -1.87 -9.97
CA THR A 99 -5.69 -0.88 -10.87
C THR A 99 -6.17 0.52 -10.54
N GLY A 100 -7.47 0.72 -10.30
CA GLY A 100 -8.03 2.00 -9.86
C GLY A 100 -7.41 2.48 -8.53
N PHE A 101 -7.33 1.59 -7.55
CA PHE A 101 -6.67 1.88 -6.28
C PHE A 101 -5.19 2.28 -6.45
N ARG A 102 -4.41 1.57 -7.28
CA ARG A 102 -3.00 1.88 -7.55
C ARG A 102 -2.83 3.23 -8.23
N LYS A 103 -3.71 3.56 -9.19
CA LYS A 103 -3.74 4.90 -9.80
C LYS A 103 -3.93 5.98 -8.74
N ALA A 104 -4.92 5.82 -7.86
CA ALA A 104 -5.17 6.75 -6.77
C ALA A 104 -3.93 6.94 -5.86
N LEU A 105 -3.21 5.85 -5.54
CA LEU A 105 -1.96 5.93 -4.76
C LEU A 105 -0.87 6.68 -5.51
N VAL A 106 -0.70 6.44 -6.80
CA VAL A 106 0.30 7.12 -7.62
C VAL A 106 0.01 8.62 -7.67
N ASP A 107 -1.26 9.01 -7.85
CA ASP A 107 -1.65 10.43 -7.87
C ASP A 107 -1.32 11.16 -6.56
N LYS A 108 -1.44 10.46 -5.42
CA LYS A 108 -1.18 11.01 -4.07
C LYS A 108 0.27 10.89 -3.62
N SER A 109 1.12 10.14 -4.33
CA SER A 109 2.52 9.97 -3.98
C SER A 109 3.43 10.90 -4.78
N THR A 110 4.54 11.31 -4.19
CA THR A 110 5.62 12.04 -4.87
C THR A 110 6.69 11.10 -5.36
N VAL A 111 6.91 10.02 -4.61
CA VAL A 111 7.98 9.04 -4.82
C VAL A 111 7.42 7.64 -4.63
N ARG A 112 7.93 6.68 -5.37
CA ARG A 112 7.64 5.27 -5.20
C ARG A 112 8.90 4.52 -4.77
N LEU A 113 8.78 3.70 -3.74
CA LEU A 113 9.77 2.69 -3.40
C LEU A 113 9.19 1.31 -3.74
N ALA A 114 9.83 0.61 -4.68
CA ALA A 114 9.49 -0.76 -5.06
C ALA A 114 10.46 -1.73 -4.36
N LEU A 115 9.90 -2.67 -3.60
CA LEU A 115 10.68 -3.71 -2.93
C LEU A 115 9.90 -5.02 -2.86
N GLY A 116 10.58 -6.16 -3.03
CA GLY A 116 9.98 -7.48 -2.99
C GLY A 116 8.86 -7.65 -4.03
N GLY A 117 7.74 -8.18 -3.60
CA GLY A 117 6.53 -8.38 -4.41
C GLY A 117 6.43 -9.76 -5.06
N LYS A 118 5.20 -10.16 -5.36
CA LYS A 118 4.87 -11.46 -5.95
C LYS A 118 5.21 -11.44 -7.44
N ILE A 119 5.75 -12.55 -7.95
CA ILE A 119 6.15 -12.70 -9.37
C ILE A 119 5.32 -13.72 -10.14
N HIS A 120 4.63 -14.62 -9.45
CA HIS A 120 3.80 -15.65 -10.08
C HIS A 120 2.33 -15.34 -9.92
N PRO A 121 1.49 -15.64 -10.91
CA PRO A 121 0.04 -15.52 -10.77
C PRO A 121 -0.50 -16.60 -9.81
N LYS A 122 -1.67 -16.36 -9.23
CA LYS A 122 -2.27 -17.25 -8.23
C LYS A 122 -2.52 -18.67 -8.71
N ASN A 123 -2.78 -18.85 -9.99
CA ASN A 123 -3.02 -20.15 -10.59
C ASN A 123 -1.76 -20.98 -10.85
N GLU A 124 -0.59 -20.39 -10.67
CA GLU A 124 0.72 -21.03 -10.88
C GLU A 124 1.47 -21.33 -9.58
N VAL A 125 0.89 -21.00 -8.44
CA VAL A 125 1.50 -21.21 -7.13
C VAL A 125 0.68 -22.18 -6.29
N SER A 126 1.37 -22.97 -5.44
CA SER A 126 0.72 -23.95 -4.57
C SER A 126 -0.16 -23.28 -3.50
N ARG A 127 0.20 -22.08 -3.06
CA ARG A 127 -0.56 -21.29 -2.10
C ARG A 127 -1.10 -20.02 -2.74
N PRO A 128 -2.43 -19.83 -2.79
CA PRO A 128 -3.03 -18.66 -3.42
C PRO A 128 -2.60 -17.31 -2.84
N ASP A 129 -2.17 -17.26 -1.59
CA ASP A 129 -1.64 -16.08 -0.92
C ASP A 129 -0.22 -15.69 -1.39
N GLU A 130 0.52 -16.62 -1.98
CA GLU A 130 1.84 -16.37 -2.57
C GLU A 130 1.77 -15.78 -3.99
N GLY A 131 0.64 -15.94 -4.68
CA GLY A 131 0.41 -15.44 -6.03
C GLY A 131 -0.23 -14.05 -6.09
N TYR A 132 -0.02 -13.36 -7.22
CA TYR A 132 -0.73 -12.11 -7.50
C TYR A 132 -2.06 -12.34 -8.23
N SER A 133 -3.01 -11.40 -8.06
CA SER A 133 -4.26 -11.35 -8.82
C SER A 133 -4.17 -10.22 -9.84
N GLY A 134 -4.56 -10.48 -11.09
CA GLY A 134 -4.52 -9.48 -12.15
C GLY A 134 -3.66 -9.93 -13.33
N SER A 135 -3.47 -9.04 -14.30
CA SER A 135 -2.72 -9.34 -15.53
C SER A 135 -1.20 -9.28 -15.33
N ILE A 136 -0.74 -8.48 -14.38
CA ILE A 136 0.67 -8.30 -14.05
C ILE A 136 0.87 -8.18 -12.52
N PRO A 137 2.07 -8.46 -12.01
CA PRO A 137 2.39 -8.26 -10.59
C PRO A 137 2.11 -6.82 -10.13
N GLY A 138 1.52 -6.68 -8.93
CA GLY A 138 1.13 -5.37 -8.41
C GLY A 138 2.28 -4.36 -8.33
N ILE A 139 3.48 -4.78 -7.90
CA ILE A 139 4.67 -3.92 -7.85
C ILE A 139 5.08 -3.45 -9.26
N VAL A 140 4.97 -4.32 -10.27
CA VAL A 140 5.24 -3.94 -11.68
C VAL A 140 4.25 -2.89 -12.15
N GLU A 141 2.95 -3.11 -11.90
CA GLU A 141 1.90 -2.16 -12.29
C GLU A 141 2.08 -0.79 -11.60
N GLU A 142 2.34 -0.79 -10.29
CA GLU A 142 2.59 0.44 -9.53
C GLU A 142 3.82 1.19 -10.02
N THR A 143 4.89 0.46 -10.36
CA THR A 143 6.11 1.03 -10.95
C THR A 143 5.81 1.68 -12.30
N LEU A 144 5.12 0.97 -13.20
CA LEU A 144 4.74 1.50 -14.52
C LEU A 144 3.84 2.73 -14.41
N LEU A 145 2.84 2.70 -13.54
CA LEU A 145 1.96 3.84 -13.31
C LEU A 145 2.73 5.04 -12.78
N SER A 146 3.68 4.82 -11.87
CA SER A 146 4.52 5.89 -11.31
C SER A 146 5.44 6.51 -12.37
N LEU A 147 6.08 5.68 -13.19
CA LEU A 147 6.93 6.16 -14.29
C LEU A 147 6.13 6.93 -15.33
N ARG A 148 4.93 6.46 -15.71
CA ARG A 148 4.02 7.18 -16.62
C ARG A 148 3.56 8.52 -16.07
N ALA A 149 3.42 8.62 -14.76
CA ALA A 149 3.10 9.87 -14.05
C ALA A 149 4.33 10.73 -13.74
N HIS A 150 5.50 10.42 -14.34
CA HIS A 150 6.77 11.11 -14.12
C HIS A 150 7.19 11.22 -12.64
N LYS A 151 6.83 10.22 -11.84
CA LYS A 151 7.25 10.13 -10.43
C LYS A 151 8.64 9.50 -10.33
N HIS A 152 9.39 9.90 -9.30
CA HIS A 152 10.63 9.21 -8.97
C HIS A 152 10.33 7.81 -8.43
N VAL A 153 11.04 6.80 -8.96
CA VAL A 153 10.93 5.41 -8.53
C VAL A 153 12.28 4.91 -8.06
N TYR A 154 12.32 4.42 -6.84
CA TYR A 154 13.47 3.72 -6.27
C TYR A 154 13.16 2.23 -6.24
N ILE A 155 14.09 1.40 -6.70
CA ILE A 155 13.92 -0.05 -6.78
C ILE A 155 14.95 -0.71 -5.87
N SER A 156 14.46 -1.46 -4.88
CA SER A 156 15.30 -2.24 -3.97
C SER A 156 15.26 -3.72 -4.38
N ALA A 157 16.27 -4.16 -5.13
CA ALA A 157 16.37 -5.52 -5.65
C ALA A 157 16.75 -6.57 -4.58
N GLY A 158 17.41 -6.15 -3.49
CA GLY A 158 17.95 -7.05 -2.47
C GLY A 158 16.91 -7.90 -1.72
N TYR A 159 15.64 -7.55 -1.80
CA TYR A 159 14.54 -8.33 -1.22
C TYR A 159 13.92 -9.35 -2.20
N GLY A 160 14.49 -9.51 -3.39
CA GLY A 160 13.97 -10.43 -4.41
C GLY A 160 12.62 -10.00 -4.98
N GLY A 161 11.87 -10.98 -5.51
CA GLY A 161 10.51 -10.78 -6.01
C GLY A 161 10.42 -9.88 -7.25
N ALA A 162 9.27 -9.25 -7.45
CA ALA A 162 9.00 -8.41 -8.61
C ALA A 162 9.95 -7.20 -8.73
N ALA A 163 10.37 -6.62 -7.60
CA ALA A 163 11.32 -5.52 -7.60
C ALA A 163 12.70 -5.95 -8.16
N SER A 164 13.19 -7.14 -7.79
CA SER A 164 14.42 -7.69 -8.35
C SER A 164 14.29 -7.96 -9.85
N ALA A 165 13.17 -8.50 -10.30
CA ALA A 165 12.90 -8.72 -11.72
C ALA A 165 12.88 -7.41 -12.53
N ILE A 166 12.27 -6.35 -12.00
CA ILE A 166 12.27 -5.02 -12.62
C ILE A 166 13.71 -4.48 -12.71
N ALA A 167 14.48 -4.57 -11.62
CA ALA A 167 15.84 -4.08 -11.58
C ALA A 167 16.75 -4.81 -12.59
N ALA A 168 16.61 -6.14 -12.70
CA ALA A 168 17.32 -6.94 -13.69
C ALA A 168 16.92 -6.57 -15.13
N TYR A 169 15.63 -6.36 -15.38
CA TYR A 169 15.12 -5.97 -16.70
C TYR A 169 15.63 -4.58 -17.14
N LEU A 170 15.83 -3.68 -16.19
CA LEU A 170 16.30 -2.31 -16.43
C LEU A 170 17.83 -2.18 -16.36
N ASP A 171 18.58 -3.28 -16.24
CA ASP A 171 20.03 -3.32 -16.09
C ASP A 171 20.54 -2.38 -14.96
N ILE A 172 19.80 -2.32 -13.85
CA ILE A 172 20.21 -1.50 -12.71
C ILE A 172 21.45 -2.14 -12.07
N PRO A 173 22.59 -1.39 -11.95
CA PRO A 173 23.83 -1.94 -11.40
C PRO A 173 23.61 -2.54 -9.99
N GLY A 174 24.17 -3.72 -9.75
CA GLY A 174 24.04 -4.45 -8.48
C GLY A 174 22.77 -5.30 -8.34
N ALA A 175 21.85 -5.29 -9.31
CA ALA A 175 20.66 -6.13 -9.31
C ALA A 175 21.00 -7.64 -9.47
N GLU A 176 22.18 -7.97 -9.95
CA GLU A 176 22.63 -9.35 -10.21
C GLU A 176 22.79 -10.19 -8.93
N HIS A 177 22.93 -9.55 -7.77
CA HIS A 177 23.15 -10.22 -6.49
C HIS A 177 21.86 -10.74 -5.84
N GLY A 178 20.69 -10.44 -6.41
CA GLY A 178 19.38 -10.88 -5.93
C GLY A 178 18.88 -12.21 -6.50
N LYS A 179 19.74 -13.02 -7.13
CA LYS A 179 19.39 -14.39 -7.48
C LYS A 179 19.30 -15.21 -6.19
N VAL A 180 18.09 -15.22 -5.61
CA VAL A 180 17.74 -16.22 -4.60
C VAL A 180 17.69 -17.56 -5.31
N ALA A 181 18.55 -18.48 -4.86
CA ALA A 181 18.59 -19.87 -5.29
C ALA A 181 17.28 -20.59 -4.95
#